data_d7cd2bafdf364b350659907bd30d1dc3
#
_entry.id   d7cd2bafdf364b350659907bd30d1dc3
#
_cell.length_a   1.000
_cell.length_b   1.000
_cell.length_c   1.000
_cell.angle_alpha   90.00
_cell.angle_beta   90.00
_cell.angle_gamma   90.00
#
_symmetry.space_group_name_H-M   'P 1'
#
loop_
_entity.id
_entity.type
_entity.pdbx_description
1 polymer ?
#
loop_
_entity_poly.entity_id
_entity_poly.type
_entity_poly.pdbx_seq_one_letter_code
_entity_poly.pdbx_strand_id
1 'polypeptide(L)'
;MILNKDQINRYMRHIIMPEISGQGQKRINESAVLIYSETVKDALPLVLYLAASGIGHIFCDFDDKDYYESLFFSAKDLNGDISIELINKKSPHEVENSEKVCRIILGSLGFVSKIMNNAVYYENENVFIPSIIAVQNQWRGLLQTFDIYDAYKEFALTMSESKFPERTAEGTVSKSFLGTLCAIEVIKLVLRIGELNKNSLYFDLLHMEFVEAEVVETGLFLDRTAECKDNDWSKTRGKINNLKVLIVGAGGLGSPVALALSMVGIGTIGLVDYDTVEISNLNRQILHSTSRIGQSKVKSAEVFLKSINPQIDIVLHKDRLSRDNAKDIIRNYDIVVDGLDNFPTRYLLNDACFFMNKPMIEAGVLRFSGLSTTIIPREGHCYRCLMPEMPQQGSGQSCEESGILGPVPGVMGSIQAAEAIKIAAGIGTTLRDRILYFDALDTKFTLIDLDKNSYCPLCGDKPIIDSLQEYDQSCDIMS
;
A
#
# COMPACT_ATOMS: atom_id res chain seq x y z
N MET A 1 6.71 13.33 26.53
CA MET A 1 7.91 13.81 25.79
C MET A 1 7.45 14.84 24.79
N ILE A 2 8.19 15.92 24.55
CA ILE A 2 7.88 16.90 23.48
C ILE A 2 8.60 16.40 22.22
N LEU A 3 7.93 16.42 21.05
CA LEU A 3 8.58 16.06 19.79
C LEU A 3 9.74 17.01 19.51
N ASN A 4 10.89 16.49 19.14
CA ASN A 4 12.04 17.29 18.72
C ASN A 4 11.87 17.79 17.28
N LYS A 5 12.78 18.66 16.81
CA LYS A 5 12.68 19.31 15.49
C LYS A 5 12.70 18.27 14.35
N ASP A 6 13.52 17.24 14.44
CA ASP A 6 13.62 16.20 13.41
C ASP A 6 12.37 15.34 13.36
N GLN A 7 11.79 15.01 14.51
CA GLN A 7 10.50 14.32 14.61
C GLN A 7 9.36 15.16 14.04
N ILE A 8 9.32 16.48 14.33
CA ILE A 8 8.33 17.38 13.75
C ILE A 8 8.46 17.38 12.23
N ASN A 9 9.67 17.51 11.68
CA ASN A 9 9.89 17.48 10.23
C ASN A 9 9.50 16.14 9.61
N ARG A 10 9.88 15.01 10.25
CA ARG A 10 9.55 13.66 9.78
C ARG A 10 8.05 13.42 9.72
N TYR A 11 7.33 13.79 10.77
CA TYR A 11 5.91 13.51 10.90
C TYR A 11 5.00 14.69 10.53
N MET A 12 5.53 15.72 9.85
CA MET A 12 4.79 16.93 9.50
C MET A 12 3.45 16.60 8.83
N ARG A 13 3.43 15.63 7.89
CA ARG A 13 2.22 15.23 7.15
C ARG A 13 1.14 14.59 8.04
N HIS A 14 1.51 14.02 9.19
CA HIS A 14 0.58 13.57 10.22
C HIS A 14 0.16 14.73 11.15
N ILE A 15 1.14 15.54 11.57
CA ILE A 15 0.93 16.58 12.58
C ILE A 15 -0.04 17.67 12.11
N ILE A 16 -0.03 18.01 10.83
CA ILE A 16 -0.94 19.02 10.26
C ILE A 16 -2.39 18.52 10.12
N MET A 17 -2.62 17.22 10.21
CA MET A 17 -3.98 16.65 10.19
C MET A 17 -4.64 16.84 11.56
N PRO A 18 -5.82 17.50 11.65
CA PRO A 18 -6.48 17.73 12.95
C PRO A 18 -6.78 16.45 13.72
N GLU A 19 -7.07 15.34 13.01
CA GLU A 19 -7.40 14.04 13.60
C GLU A 19 -6.20 13.38 14.28
N ILE A 20 -4.99 13.71 13.84
CA ILE A 20 -3.74 13.17 14.40
C ILE A 20 -3.11 14.20 15.33
N SER A 21 -2.73 15.36 14.79
CA SER A 21 -2.04 16.44 15.51
C SER A 21 -0.70 16.00 16.13
N GLY A 22 0.02 16.92 16.77
CA GLY A 22 1.23 16.57 17.51
C GLY A 22 0.98 15.65 18.72
N GLN A 23 -0.23 15.71 19.32
CA GLN A 23 -0.58 14.84 20.44
C GLN A 23 -0.82 13.41 20.00
N GLY A 24 -1.51 13.22 18.88
CA GLY A 24 -1.72 11.90 18.28
C GLY A 24 -0.40 11.28 17.82
N GLN A 25 0.49 12.06 17.18
CA GLN A 25 1.81 11.58 16.80
C GLN A 25 2.62 11.13 18.03
N LYS A 26 2.51 11.84 19.14
CA LYS A 26 3.13 11.41 20.39
C LYS A 26 2.58 10.07 20.88
N ARG A 27 1.26 9.83 20.80
CA ARG A 27 0.65 8.54 21.16
C ARG A 27 1.17 7.41 20.27
N ILE A 28 1.33 7.67 18.96
CA ILE A 28 1.92 6.71 18.02
C ILE A 28 3.36 6.36 18.47
N ASN A 29 4.18 7.37 18.78
CA ASN A 29 5.57 7.16 19.19
C ASN A 29 5.72 6.46 20.56
N GLU A 30 4.68 6.46 21.38
CA GLU A 30 4.65 5.78 22.69
C GLU A 30 3.95 4.42 22.65
N SER A 31 3.44 4.00 21.49
CA SER A 31 2.71 2.74 21.31
C SER A 31 3.64 1.55 21.06
N ALA A 32 3.12 0.35 21.35
CA ALA A 32 3.80 -0.91 21.09
C ALA A 32 2.88 -1.84 20.26
N VAL A 33 3.48 -2.64 19.39
CA VAL A 33 2.76 -3.59 18.52
C VAL A 33 3.45 -4.94 18.56
N LEU A 34 2.63 -6.00 18.73
CA LEU A 34 3.07 -7.40 18.64
C LEU A 34 2.68 -7.94 17.26
N ILE A 35 3.63 -8.44 16.50
CA ILE A 35 3.41 -8.99 15.16
C ILE A 35 3.76 -10.47 15.18
N TYR A 36 2.77 -11.30 14.95
CA TYR A 36 2.93 -12.72 14.63
C TYR A 36 2.73 -12.89 13.13
N SER A 37 3.76 -13.30 12.42
CA SER A 37 3.69 -13.48 10.97
C SER A 37 4.30 -14.80 10.53
N GLU A 38 3.70 -15.42 9.52
CA GLU A 38 4.17 -16.69 8.98
C GLU A 38 5.57 -16.54 8.39
N THR A 39 5.83 -15.47 7.64
CA THR A 39 7.15 -15.16 7.08
C THR A 39 7.54 -13.70 7.28
N VAL A 40 8.82 -13.42 7.24
CA VAL A 40 9.36 -12.04 7.24
C VAL A 40 8.84 -11.24 6.05
N LYS A 41 8.67 -11.88 4.88
CA LYS A 41 8.15 -11.23 3.67
C LYS A 41 6.69 -10.79 3.81
N ASP A 42 5.88 -11.54 4.55
CA ASP A 42 4.48 -11.17 4.81
C ASP A 42 4.40 -9.90 5.66
N ALA A 43 5.28 -9.79 6.66
CA ALA A 43 5.33 -8.66 7.57
C ALA A 43 6.02 -7.42 6.97
N LEU A 44 6.80 -7.55 5.88
CA LEU A 44 7.65 -6.46 5.37
C LEU A 44 6.87 -5.15 5.12
N PRO A 45 5.75 -5.11 4.36
CA PRO A 45 5.02 -3.86 4.14
C PRO A 45 4.45 -3.28 5.44
N LEU A 46 3.91 -4.14 6.30
CA LEU A 46 3.38 -3.75 7.62
C LEU A 46 4.45 -3.08 8.46
N VAL A 47 5.59 -3.74 8.67
CA VAL A 47 6.69 -3.24 9.50
C VAL A 47 7.22 -1.91 8.97
N LEU A 48 7.39 -1.77 7.65
CA LEU A 48 7.85 -0.53 7.04
C LEU A 48 6.88 0.63 7.29
N TYR A 49 5.57 0.42 7.15
CA TYR A 49 4.59 1.47 7.40
C TYR A 49 4.41 1.81 8.88
N LEU A 50 4.53 0.83 9.79
CA LEU A 50 4.57 1.09 11.23
C LEU A 50 5.81 1.90 11.61
N ALA A 51 6.97 1.55 11.07
CA ALA A 51 8.21 2.29 11.25
C ALA A 51 8.12 3.71 10.70
N ALA A 52 7.64 3.86 9.46
CA ALA A 52 7.44 5.16 8.81
C ALA A 52 6.49 6.06 9.60
N SER A 53 5.41 5.49 10.15
CA SER A 53 4.43 6.19 10.98
C SER A 53 4.95 6.53 12.38
N GLY A 54 6.03 5.89 12.83
CA GLY A 54 6.68 6.17 14.11
C GLY A 54 6.11 5.35 15.28
N ILE A 55 5.59 4.14 15.06
CA ILE A 55 5.24 3.22 16.16
C ILE A 55 6.51 2.96 16.98
N GLY A 56 6.47 3.32 18.27
CA GLY A 56 7.67 3.37 19.12
C GLY A 56 8.33 2.01 19.34
N HIS A 57 7.51 0.95 19.53
CA HIS A 57 8.02 -0.39 19.80
C HIS A 57 7.33 -1.43 18.93
N ILE A 58 8.11 -2.19 18.17
CA ILE A 58 7.64 -3.25 17.29
C ILE A 58 8.28 -4.57 17.74
N PHE A 59 7.46 -5.52 18.17
CA PHE A 59 7.88 -6.86 18.56
C PHE A 59 7.41 -7.86 17.52
N CYS A 60 8.31 -8.70 17.04
CA CYS A 60 8.00 -9.64 15.96
C CYS A 60 8.27 -11.09 16.39
N ASP A 61 7.37 -12.00 15.99
CA ASP A 61 7.61 -13.44 15.96
C ASP A 61 7.28 -13.98 14.58
N PHE A 62 8.21 -14.73 14.01
CA PHE A 62 8.10 -15.31 12.67
C PHE A 62 8.23 -16.83 12.76
N ASP A 63 7.36 -17.58 12.07
CA ASP A 63 7.57 -19.02 11.90
C ASP A 63 8.81 -19.28 11.03
N ASP A 64 8.95 -18.55 9.91
CA ASP A 64 10.14 -18.51 9.08
C ASP A 64 10.92 -17.22 9.35
N LYS A 65 12.12 -17.37 9.93
CA LYS A 65 12.96 -16.25 10.38
C LYS A 65 14.01 -15.82 9.34
N ASP A 66 13.94 -16.34 8.14
CA ASP A 66 14.90 -15.95 7.11
C ASP A 66 14.79 -14.43 6.83
N TYR A 67 15.94 -13.75 6.82
CA TYR A 67 16.07 -12.33 6.50
C TYR A 67 15.47 -11.32 7.50
N TYR A 68 15.08 -11.72 8.73
CA TYR A 68 14.53 -10.76 9.70
C TYR A 68 15.50 -9.62 10.07
N GLU A 69 16.81 -9.90 10.13
CA GLU A 69 17.84 -8.89 10.39
C GLU A 69 17.85 -7.79 9.34
N SER A 70 17.67 -8.15 8.06
CA SER A 70 17.57 -7.20 6.96
C SER A 70 16.31 -6.32 7.07
N LEU A 71 15.18 -6.92 7.47
CA LEU A 71 13.95 -6.18 7.74
C LEU A 71 14.15 -5.19 8.88
N PHE A 72 14.74 -5.63 9.99
CA PHE A 72 14.97 -4.78 11.16
C PHE A 72 15.94 -3.64 10.86
N PHE A 73 17.00 -3.93 10.11
CA PHE A 73 17.91 -2.90 9.62
C PHE A 73 17.18 -1.87 8.77
N SER A 74 16.36 -2.31 7.81
CA SER A 74 15.61 -1.43 6.92
C SER A 74 14.61 -0.56 7.67
N ALA A 75 13.90 -1.12 8.66
CA ALA A 75 12.93 -0.39 9.49
C ALA A 75 13.63 0.68 10.36
N LYS A 76 14.77 0.35 10.96
CA LYS A 76 15.58 1.29 11.76
C LYS A 76 16.25 2.37 10.91
N ASP A 77 16.70 2.04 9.70
CA ASP A 77 17.27 3.04 8.79
C ASP A 77 16.18 3.96 8.23
N LEU A 78 14.96 3.44 8.01
CA LEU A 78 13.81 4.27 7.65
C LEU A 78 13.48 5.24 8.79
N ASN A 79 13.47 4.75 10.04
CA ASN A 79 13.14 5.56 11.22
C ASN A 79 13.95 5.13 12.45
N GLY A 80 14.95 5.94 12.81
CA GLY A 80 15.81 5.68 13.95
C GLY A 80 15.14 5.84 15.33
N ASP A 81 13.95 6.44 15.38
CA ASP A 81 13.22 6.68 16.65
C ASP A 81 12.48 5.44 17.18
N ILE A 82 12.37 4.39 16.38
CA ILE A 82 11.66 3.16 16.75
C ILE A 82 12.60 2.12 17.38
N SER A 83 12.06 1.23 18.19
CA SER A 83 12.69 -0.05 18.51
C SER A 83 11.98 -1.20 17.79
N ILE A 84 12.74 -2.15 17.29
CA ILE A 84 12.22 -3.37 16.67
C ILE A 84 13.07 -4.56 17.14
N GLU A 85 12.41 -5.62 17.61
CA GLU A 85 13.08 -6.79 18.14
C GLU A 85 12.22 -8.06 18.02
N LEU A 86 12.86 -9.23 18.09
CA LEU A 86 12.15 -10.49 18.18
C LEU A 86 11.52 -10.66 19.57
N ILE A 87 10.30 -11.21 19.59
CA ILE A 87 9.64 -11.59 20.85
C ILE A 87 10.49 -12.68 21.53
N ASN A 88 11.00 -12.39 22.70
CA ASN A 88 11.76 -13.34 23.49
C ASN A 88 10.77 -14.22 24.28
N LYS A 89 10.77 -15.54 24.05
CA LYS A 89 9.83 -16.50 24.69
C LYS A 89 9.81 -16.45 26.23
N LYS A 90 10.71 -15.70 26.84
CA LYS A 90 10.78 -15.55 28.32
C LYS A 90 9.96 -14.38 28.88
N SER A 91 9.43 -13.49 28.02
CA SER A 91 8.72 -12.28 28.51
C SER A 91 7.51 -11.83 27.67
N PRO A 92 6.66 -12.71 27.10
CA PRO A 92 5.40 -12.26 26.52
C PRO A 92 4.60 -11.40 27.51
N HIS A 93 4.50 -11.85 28.77
CA HIS A 93 3.76 -11.16 29.84
C HIS A 93 4.29 -9.78 30.24
N GLU A 94 5.58 -9.47 30.05
CA GLU A 94 6.11 -8.12 30.36
C GLU A 94 5.71 -7.09 29.29
N VAL A 95 5.56 -7.52 28.04
CA VAL A 95 5.10 -6.68 26.93
C VAL A 95 3.57 -6.51 26.98
N GLU A 96 2.86 -7.59 27.33
CA GLU A 96 1.38 -7.67 27.39
C GLU A 96 0.76 -6.75 28.46
N ASN A 97 1.49 -6.37 29.49
CA ASN A 97 0.99 -5.51 30.57
C ASN A 97 1.04 -4.00 30.28
N SER A 98 1.39 -3.57 29.06
CA SER A 98 1.40 -2.15 28.70
C SER A 98 0.03 -1.75 28.13
N GLU A 99 -0.58 -0.69 28.68
CA GLU A 99 -1.91 -0.16 28.25
C GLU A 99 -1.99 0.29 26.77
N LYS A 100 -0.91 0.16 26.00
CA LYS A 100 -0.76 0.72 24.64
C LYS A 100 -0.35 -0.34 23.62
N VAL A 101 -0.66 -1.60 23.84
CA VAL A 101 -0.28 -2.71 22.99
C VAL A 101 -1.45 -3.16 22.14
N CYS A 102 -1.23 -3.41 20.83
CA CYS A 102 -2.11 -4.21 20.01
C CYS A 102 -1.33 -5.36 19.36
N ARG A 103 -2.05 -6.41 18.98
CA ARG A 103 -1.50 -7.60 18.35
C ARG A 103 -1.96 -7.70 16.92
N ILE A 104 -1.07 -8.15 16.04
CA ILE A 104 -1.39 -8.48 14.65
C ILE A 104 -1.02 -9.95 14.42
N ILE A 105 -1.92 -10.70 13.82
CA ILE A 105 -1.68 -12.08 13.37
C ILE A 105 -1.88 -12.10 11.86
N LEU A 106 -0.80 -12.29 11.11
CA LEU A 106 -0.76 -12.14 9.66
C LEU A 106 -0.15 -13.37 8.98
N GLY A 107 -0.88 -13.98 8.06
CA GLY A 107 -0.36 -15.13 7.31
C GLY A 107 -1.43 -15.92 6.56
N SER A 108 -1.10 -17.17 6.26
CA SER A 108 -2.07 -18.13 5.75
C SER A 108 -3.12 -18.47 6.80
N LEU A 109 -4.24 -18.99 6.33
CA LEU A 109 -5.35 -19.35 7.19
C LEU A 109 -4.96 -20.39 8.27
N GLY A 110 -4.14 -21.37 7.88
CA GLY A 110 -3.61 -22.37 8.82
C GLY A 110 -2.72 -21.79 9.90
N PHE A 111 -1.83 -20.87 9.53
CA PHE A 111 -0.96 -20.17 10.48
C PHE A 111 -1.78 -19.32 11.46
N VAL A 112 -2.69 -18.49 10.94
CA VAL A 112 -3.52 -17.58 11.75
C VAL A 112 -4.38 -18.38 12.73
N SER A 113 -5.04 -19.44 12.28
CA SER A 113 -5.85 -20.33 13.14
C SER A 113 -5.01 -20.95 14.28
N LYS A 114 -3.79 -21.42 13.99
CA LYS A 114 -2.86 -21.97 14.98
C LYS A 114 -2.52 -20.96 16.08
N ILE A 115 -2.17 -19.73 15.69
CA ILE A 115 -1.79 -18.68 16.65
C ILE A 115 -2.99 -18.24 17.48
N MET A 116 -4.16 -18.04 16.86
CA MET A 116 -5.38 -17.63 17.57
C MET A 116 -5.82 -18.67 18.60
N ASN A 117 -5.82 -19.94 18.24
CA ASN A 117 -6.21 -21.02 19.17
C ASN A 117 -5.28 -21.08 20.40
N ASN A 118 -3.98 -20.84 20.21
CA ASN A 118 -3.06 -20.76 21.32
C ASN A 118 -3.36 -19.54 22.21
N ALA A 119 -3.66 -18.39 21.62
CA ALA A 119 -3.99 -17.18 22.39
C ALA A 119 -5.28 -17.34 23.21
N VAL A 120 -6.35 -17.92 22.61
CA VAL A 120 -7.61 -18.19 23.33
C VAL A 120 -7.41 -19.10 24.53
N TYR A 121 -6.44 -20.02 24.48
CA TYR A 121 -6.16 -20.93 25.60
C TYR A 121 -5.53 -20.22 26.81
N TYR A 122 -4.74 -19.17 26.58
CA TYR A 122 -4.01 -18.44 27.62
C TYR A 122 -4.63 -17.11 28.05
N GLU A 123 -5.56 -16.56 27.29
CA GLU A 123 -6.18 -15.26 27.52
C GLU A 123 -7.61 -15.40 28.08
N ASN A 124 -8.07 -14.34 28.73
CA ASN A 124 -9.45 -14.16 29.19
C ASN A 124 -9.82 -12.69 29.10
N GLU A 125 -11.05 -12.33 29.41
CA GLU A 125 -11.56 -10.94 29.32
C GLU A 125 -10.69 -9.89 30.03
N ASN A 126 -9.98 -10.27 31.09
CA ASN A 126 -9.15 -9.34 31.89
C ASN A 126 -7.76 -9.13 31.33
N VAL A 127 -7.31 -9.97 30.38
CA VAL A 127 -5.94 -9.99 29.83
C VAL A 127 -5.96 -9.89 28.28
N PHE A 128 -7.11 -9.57 27.69
CA PHE A 128 -7.24 -9.50 26.24
C PHE A 128 -6.50 -8.31 25.63
N ILE A 129 -5.69 -8.57 24.62
CA ILE A 129 -4.99 -7.56 23.82
C ILE A 129 -5.78 -7.31 22.55
N PRO A 130 -6.18 -6.06 22.22
CA PRO A 130 -6.81 -5.75 20.94
C PRO A 130 -6.04 -6.35 19.78
N SER A 131 -6.73 -7.06 18.89
CA SER A 131 -6.07 -7.92 17.90
C SER A 131 -6.58 -7.63 16.49
N ILE A 132 -5.66 -7.55 15.53
CA ILE A 132 -5.93 -7.45 14.11
C ILE A 132 -5.59 -8.79 13.48
N ILE A 133 -6.57 -9.43 12.87
CA ILE A 133 -6.43 -10.71 12.21
C ILE A 133 -6.43 -10.48 10.71
N ALA A 134 -5.38 -10.96 10.06
CA ALA A 134 -5.11 -10.72 8.66
C ALA A 134 -4.76 -12.05 7.97
N VAL A 135 -5.69 -12.55 7.18
CA VAL A 135 -5.54 -13.80 6.43
C VAL A 135 -5.34 -13.49 4.96
N GLN A 136 -4.42 -14.20 4.31
CA GLN A 136 -4.17 -14.02 2.88
C GLN A 136 -3.99 -15.35 2.15
N ASN A 137 -4.41 -15.35 0.89
CA ASN A 137 -4.13 -16.42 -0.06
C ASN A 137 -4.13 -15.87 -1.48
N GLN A 138 -2.95 -15.76 -2.10
CA GLN A 138 -2.74 -15.22 -3.46
C GLN A 138 -3.37 -13.83 -3.67
N TRP A 139 -4.56 -13.75 -4.29
CA TRP A 139 -5.26 -12.51 -4.61
C TRP A 139 -6.30 -12.12 -3.58
N ARG A 140 -6.63 -13.02 -2.66
CA ARG A 140 -7.74 -12.90 -1.71
C ARG A 140 -7.24 -12.79 -0.30
N GLY A 141 -8.06 -12.24 0.55
CA GLY A 141 -7.76 -12.21 1.98
C GLY A 141 -8.93 -11.69 2.79
N LEU A 142 -8.67 -11.65 4.09
CA LEU A 142 -9.64 -11.20 5.08
C LEU A 142 -8.90 -10.39 6.14
N LEU A 143 -9.51 -9.29 6.55
CA LEU A 143 -9.06 -8.45 7.65
C LEU A 143 -10.18 -8.27 8.65
N GLN A 144 -9.89 -8.43 9.94
CA GLN A 144 -10.82 -8.09 11.02
C GLN A 144 -10.08 -7.60 12.26
N THR A 145 -10.66 -6.61 12.94
CA THR A 145 -10.12 -6.01 14.16
C THR A 145 -11.00 -6.34 15.35
N PHE A 146 -10.42 -6.86 16.41
CA PHE A 146 -11.10 -7.24 17.64
C PHE A 146 -10.61 -6.35 18.79
N ASP A 147 -11.53 -5.65 19.41
CA ASP A 147 -11.33 -4.89 20.65
C ASP A 147 -12.05 -5.52 21.86
N ILE A 148 -12.76 -6.64 21.66
CA ILE A 148 -13.52 -7.39 22.64
C ILE A 148 -13.16 -8.88 22.56
N TYR A 149 -12.89 -9.50 23.72
CA TYR A 149 -12.46 -10.91 23.82
C TYR A 149 -13.49 -11.91 23.28
N ASP A 150 -14.77 -11.73 23.59
CA ASP A 150 -15.82 -12.67 23.16
C ASP A 150 -15.93 -12.78 21.64
N ALA A 151 -15.89 -11.64 20.94
CA ALA A 151 -15.90 -11.62 19.48
C ALA A 151 -14.63 -12.31 18.89
N TYR A 152 -13.47 -12.05 19.49
CA TYR A 152 -12.21 -12.73 19.11
C TYR A 152 -12.31 -14.26 19.30
N LYS A 153 -12.83 -14.69 20.42
CA LYS A 153 -13.00 -16.13 20.76
C LYS A 153 -13.97 -16.82 19.81
N GLU A 154 -15.12 -16.20 19.52
CA GLU A 154 -16.10 -16.73 18.56
C GLU A 154 -15.48 -16.91 17.17
N PHE A 155 -14.76 -15.91 16.69
CA PHE A 155 -14.04 -16.00 15.41
C PHE A 155 -12.98 -17.11 15.41
N ALA A 156 -12.19 -17.24 16.48
CA ALA A 156 -11.19 -18.30 16.61
C ALA A 156 -11.81 -19.71 16.57
N LEU A 157 -12.99 -19.91 17.20
CA LEU A 157 -13.72 -21.16 17.14
C LEU A 157 -14.20 -21.48 15.72
N THR A 158 -14.74 -20.49 15.01
CA THR A 158 -15.14 -20.64 13.60
C THR A 158 -13.96 -21.06 12.71
N MET A 159 -12.78 -20.46 12.94
CA MET A 159 -11.57 -20.85 12.22
C MET A 159 -11.09 -22.26 12.55
N SER A 160 -11.26 -22.73 13.78
CA SER A 160 -10.77 -24.05 14.21
C SER A 160 -11.54 -25.21 13.60
N GLU A 161 -12.81 -25.00 13.24
CA GLU A 161 -13.68 -26.03 12.63
C GLU A 161 -13.40 -26.27 11.15
N SER A 162 -12.67 -25.35 10.50
CA SER A 162 -12.38 -25.39 9.07
C SER A 162 -11.06 -26.12 8.79
N LYS A 163 -11.04 -26.97 7.77
CA LYS A 163 -9.82 -27.68 7.31
C LYS A 163 -9.13 -26.85 6.23
N PHE A 164 -8.01 -26.22 6.56
CA PHE A 164 -7.27 -25.37 5.65
C PHE A 164 -5.93 -25.99 5.22
N PRO A 165 -5.47 -25.74 3.97
CA PRO A 165 -4.13 -26.14 3.55
C PRO A 165 -3.06 -25.41 4.36
N GLU A 166 -2.01 -26.13 4.74
CA GLU A 166 -0.96 -25.63 5.64
C GLU A 166 -0.09 -24.53 5.06
N ARG A 167 -0.05 -24.36 3.75
CA ARG A 167 0.73 -23.27 3.09
C ARG A 167 0.07 -22.84 1.79
N THR A 168 0.09 -21.56 1.55
CA THR A 168 -0.37 -20.96 0.30
C THR A 168 0.81 -20.52 -0.57
N ALA A 169 0.56 -20.40 -1.88
CA ALA A 169 1.57 -20.08 -2.88
C ALA A 169 2.29 -18.75 -2.61
N GLU A 170 3.57 -18.70 -2.96
CA GLU A 170 4.42 -17.53 -2.82
C GLU A 170 3.95 -16.32 -3.64
N GLY A 171 4.17 -15.13 -3.08
CA GLY A 171 4.45 -13.91 -3.83
C GLY A 171 3.26 -13.24 -4.52
N THR A 172 2.33 -12.68 -3.78
CA THR A 172 1.26 -11.88 -4.37
C THR A 172 1.21 -10.46 -3.80
N VAL A 173 0.53 -9.59 -4.54
CA VAL A 173 0.28 -8.19 -4.16
C VAL A 173 -0.55 -8.09 -2.89
N SER A 174 -1.35 -9.12 -2.57
CA SER A 174 -2.16 -9.17 -1.35
C SER A 174 -1.36 -8.98 -0.07
N LYS A 175 -0.09 -9.42 -0.04
CA LYS A 175 0.82 -9.20 1.10
C LYS A 175 1.06 -7.72 1.36
N SER A 176 1.35 -6.97 0.31
CA SER A 176 1.55 -5.52 0.40
C SER A 176 0.26 -4.80 0.78
N PHE A 177 -0.84 -5.15 0.14
CA PHE A 177 -2.16 -4.60 0.41
C PHE A 177 -2.60 -4.84 1.86
N LEU A 178 -2.58 -6.08 2.31
CA LEU A 178 -3.04 -6.47 3.64
C LEU A 178 -2.14 -5.94 4.76
N GLY A 179 -0.82 -6.01 4.59
CA GLY A 179 0.13 -5.45 5.54
C GLY A 179 -0.06 -3.94 5.73
N THR A 180 -0.39 -3.24 4.65
CA THR A 180 -0.67 -1.79 4.69
C THR A 180 -2.00 -1.48 5.38
N LEU A 181 -3.05 -2.28 5.12
CA LEU A 181 -4.33 -2.15 5.83
C LEU A 181 -4.17 -2.40 7.34
N CYS A 182 -3.38 -3.41 7.72
CA CYS A 182 -3.06 -3.64 9.13
C CYS A 182 -2.40 -2.42 9.78
N ALA A 183 -1.49 -1.74 9.07
CA ALA A 183 -0.86 -0.53 9.61
C ALA A 183 -1.88 0.60 9.83
N ILE A 184 -2.88 0.75 8.95
CA ILE A 184 -4.00 1.69 9.14
C ILE A 184 -4.80 1.33 10.39
N GLU A 185 -5.21 0.07 10.55
CA GLU A 185 -5.98 -0.38 11.71
C GLU A 185 -5.22 -0.17 13.02
N VAL A 186 -3.90 -0.40 13.05
CA VAL A 186 -3.06 -0.08 14.21
C VAL A 186 -3.15 1.40 14.57
N ILE A 187 -3.00 2.29 13.59
CA ILE A 187 -3.03 3.74 13.83
C ILE A 187 -4.42 4.16 14.32
N LYS A 188 -5.50 3.60 13.75
CA LYS A 188 -6.88 3.85 14.20
C LYS A 188 -7.07 3.41 15.66
N LEU A 189 -6.61 2.22 16.02
CA LEU A 189 -6.65 1.72 17.41
C LEU A 189 -5.88 2.64 18.37
N VAL A 190 -4.66 3.01 18.03
CA VAL A 190 -3.78 3.85 18.88
C VAL A 190 -4.37 5.25 19.09
N LEU A 191 -4.90 5.84 18.02
CA LEU A 191 -5.42 7.20 18.03
C LEU A 191 -6.88 7.29 18.44
N ARG A 192 -7.63 6.19 18.33
CA ARG A 192 -9.09 6.12 18.50
C ARG A 192 -9.80 7.05 17.51
N ILE A 193 -9.45 6.93 16.23
CA ILE A 193 -10.05 7.69 15.12
C ILE A 193 -10.71 6.73 14.13
N GLY A 194 -11.73 7.21 13.43
CA GLY A 194 -12.49 6.41 12.46
C GLY A 194 -13.19 5.20 13.09
N GLU A 195 -13.70 4.33 12.24
CA GLU A 195 -14.36 3.09 12.65
C GLU A 195 -13.40 1.90 12.46
N LEU A 196 -13.23 1.09 13.51
CA LEU A 196 -12.45 -0.14 13.41
C LEU A 196 -13.19 -1.15 12.52
N ASN A 197 -12.43 -1.92 11.78
CA ASN A 197 -12.99 -2.98 10.93
C ASN A 197 -13.44 -4.19 11.78
N LYS A 198 -14.56 -4.03 12.52
CA LYS A 198 -15.09 -5.05 13.46
C LYS A 198 -15.79 -6.19 12.76
N ASN A 199 -16.31 -5.97 11.55
CA ASN A 199 -16.79 -7.01 10.65
C ASN A 199 -15.62 -7.53 9.81
N SER A 200 -15.76 -8.72 9.23
CA SER A 200 -14.73 -9.26 8.33
C SER A 200 -14.74 -8.51 7.01
N LEU A 201 -13.68 -7.76 6.70
CA LEU A 201 -13.45 -7.26 5.35
C LEU A 201 -12.83 -8.38 4.51
N TYR A 202 -13.62 -9.01 3.65
CA TYR A 202 -13.12 -9.86 2.58
C TYR A 202 -12.72 -9.03 1.37
N PHE A 203 -11.61 -9.37 0.74
CA PHE A 203 -11.19 -8.76 -0.52
C PHE A 203 -10.72 -9.81 -1.54
N ASP A 204 -10.97 -9.52 -2.81
CA ASP A 204 -10.43 -10.22 -3.97
C ASP A 204 -9.83 -9.20 -4.95
N LEU A 205 -8.50 -9.06 -4.95
CA LEU A 205 -7.80 -8.11 -5.82
C LEU A 205 -7.80 -8.56 -7.30
N LEU A 206 -8.07 -9.84 -7.58
CA LEU A 206 -8.18 -10.33 -8.96
C LEU A 206 -9.43 -9.76 -9.64
N HIS A 207 -10.55 -9.69 -8.91
CA HIS A 207 -11.83 -9.21 -9.43
C HIS A 207 -12.20 -7.81 -8.93
N MET A 208 -11.37 -7.22 -8.03
CA MET A 208 -11.64 -5.97 -7.32
C MET A 208 -12.97 -6.02 -6.57
N GLU A 209 -13.16 -7.09 -5.81
CA GLU A 209 -14.30 -7.26 -4.92
C GLU A 209 -13.88 -6.94 -3.47
N PHE A 210 -14.73 -6.18 -2.78
CA PHE A 210 -14.54 -5.84 -1.37
C PHE A 210 -15.90 -5.99 -0.68
N VAL A 211 -15.97 -6.89 0.29
CA VAL A 211 -17.23 -7.24 0.96
C VAL A 211 -17.00 -7.18 2.47
N GLU A 212 -17.85 -6.42 3.13
CA GLU A 212 -17.93 -6.44 4.58
C GLU A 212 -18.96 -7.52 4.99
N ALA A 213 -18.50 -8.54 5.75
CA ALA A 213 -19.31 -9.68 6.15
C ALA A 213 -19.49 -9.71 7.67
N GLU A 214 -20.70 -9.98 8.12
CA GLU A 214 -20.95 -10.29 9.53
C GLU A 214 -20.29 -11.63 9.93
N VAL A 215 -20.04 -11.82 11.23
CA VAL A 215 -19.34 -13.00 11.78
C VAL A 215 -19.95 -14.32 11.29
N VAL A 216 -21.27 -14.40 11.13
CA VAL A 216 -21.97 -15.60 10.66
C VAL A 216 -21.61 -16.00 9.22
N GLU A 217 -21.26 -15.02 8.38
CA GLU A 217 -20.88 -15.25 6.97
C GLU A 217 -19.38 -15.46 6.76
N THR A 218 -18.60 -15.21 7.81
CA THR A 218 -17.13 -15.27 7.74
C THR A 218 -16.63 -16.63 7.28
N GLY A 219 -17.28 -17.74 7.72
CA GLY A 219 -16.94 -19.10 7.29
C GLY A 219 -16.98 -19.28 5.77
N LEU A 220 -17.99 -18.73 5.09
CA LEU A 220 -18.12 -18.75 3.62
C LEU A 220 -16.96 -18.02 2.93
N PHE A 221 -16.54 -16.86 3.46
CA PHE A 221 -15.42 -16.09 2.90
C PHE A 221 -14.06 -16.70 3.21
N LEU A 222 -13.92 -17.37 4.35
CA LEU A 222 -12.73 -18.19 4.66
C LEU A 222 -12.58 -19.33 3.65
N ASP A 223 -13.67 -20.04 3.33
CA ASP A 223 -13.67 -21.09 2.30
C ASP A 223 -13.32 -20.52 0.92
N ARG A 224 -13.89 -19.38 0.52
CA ARG A 224 -13.54 -18.67 -0.72
C ARG A 224 -12.06 -18.24 -0.73
N THR A 225 -11.49 -17.85 0.40
CA THR A 225 -10.08 -17.53 0.53
C THR A 225 -9.21 -18.78 0.38
N ALA A 226 -9.65 -19.93 0.89
CA ALA A 226 -8.96 -21.21 0.75
C ALA A 226 -9.04 -21.79 -0.67
N GLU A 227 -10.14 -21.57 -1.39
CA GLU A 227 -10.39 -22.07 -2.75
C GLU A 227 -9.66 -21.28 -3.84
N CYS A 228 -8.36 -21.36 -3.90
CA CYS A 228 -7.59 -20.74 -5.00
C CYS A 228 -7.42 -21.74 -6.16
N LYS A 229 -8.49 -22.02 -6.91
CA LYS A 229 -8.44 -22.93 -8.08
C LYS A 229 -8.12 -22.22 -9.40
N ASP A 230 -8.17 -20.89 -9.47
CA ASP A 230 -8.40 -20.22 -10.76
C ASP A 230 -7.18 -19.64 -11.46
N ASN A 231 -5.97 -19.80 -10.97
CA ASN A 231 -4.83 -19.32 -11.74
C ASN A 231 -3.63 -20.25 -11.61
N ASP A 232 -3.26 -20.82 -12.71
CA ASP A 232 -1.93 -21.38 -12.91
C ASP A 232 -0.91 -20.22 -12.80
N TRP A 233 -0.55 -19.90 -11.54
CA TRP A 233 0.42 -18.87 -11.20
C TRP A 233 1.75 -19.10 -11.96
N SER A 234 2.03 -20.35 -12.35
CA SER A 234 3.21 -20.69 -13.14
C SER A 234 3.18 -20.03 -14.52
N LYS A 235 2.01 -20.01 -15.19
CA LYS A 235 1.84 -19.33 -16.49
C LYS A 235 1.88 -17.82 -16.35
N THR A 236 1.26 -17.30 -15.29
CA THR A 236 1.28 -15.87 -14.95
C THR A 236 2.71 -15.42 -14.67
N ARG A 237 3.49 -16.19 -13.92
CA ARG A 237 4.89 -15.90 -13.58
C ARG A 237 5.77 -15.73 -14.83
N GLY A 238 5.60 -16.58 -15.84
CA GLY A 238 6.35 -16.45 -17.10
C GLY A 238 6.13 -15.13 -17.81
N LYS A 239 4.91 -14.56 -17.79
CA LYS A 239 4.59 -13.25 -18.36
C LYS A 239 5.16 -12.12 -17.50
N ILE A 240 5.06 -12.22 -16.19
CA ILE A 240 5.50 -11.20 -15.23
C ILE A 240 7.02 -11.03 -15.28
N ASN A 241 7.80 -12.10 -15.39
CA ASN A 241 9.27 -12.05 -15.45
C ASN A 241 9.81 -11.25 -16.64
N ASN A 242 9.02 -11.04 -17.70
CA ASN A 242 9.40 -10.23 -18.86
C ASN A 242 8.73 -8.85 -18.87
N LEU A 243 7.85 -8.58 -17.93
CA LEU A 243 7.09 -7.33 -17.86
C LEU A 243 8.01 -6.16 -17.52
N LYS A 244 7.83 -5.06 -18.25
CA LYS A 244 8.50 -3.78 -18.04
C LYS A 244 7.49 -2.74 -17.62
N VAL A 245 7.55 -2.31 -16.36
CA VAL A 245 6.66 -1.28 -15.80
C VAL A 245 7.43 0.01 -15.56
N LEU A 246 6.91 1.12 -16.09
CA LEU A 246 7.39 2.45 -15.77
C LEU A 246 6.58 3.02 -14.61
N ILE A 247 7.25 3.44 -13.56
CA ILE A 247 6.65 4.16 -12.43
C ILE A 247 7.12 5.62 -12.52
N VAL A 248 6.19 6.53 -12.71
CA VAL A 248 6.46 7.97 -12.79
C VAL A 248 6.17 8.58 -11.43
N GLY A 249 7.23 8.97 -10.71
CA GLY A 249 7.23 9.37 -9.31
C GLY A 249 7.68 8.23 -8.38
N ALA A 250 8.78 8.42 -7.64
CA ALA A 250 9.28 7.49 -6.63
C ALA A 250 8.90 7.96 -5.20
N GLY A 251 7.77 8.65 -5.10
CA GLY A 251 7.22 9.24 -3.88
C GLY A 251 6.30 8.31 -3.08
N GLY A 252 5.23 8.88 -2.50
CA GLY A 252 4.29 8.18 -1.63
C GLY A 252 3.56 7.01 -2.32
N LEU A 253 3.09 7.20 -3.55
CA LEU A 253 2.42 6.18 -4.36
C LEU A 253 3.43 5.25 -5.06
N GLY A 254 4.45 5.81 -5.70
CA GLY A 254 5.42 4.99 -6.45
C GLY A 254 6.24 4.05 -5.58
N SER A 255 6.52 4.42 -4.31
CA SER A 255 7.23 3.53 -3.37
C SER A 255 6.52 2.19 -3.14
N PRO A 256 5.25 2.15 -2.72
CA PRO A 256 4.53 0.88 -2.52
C PRO A 256 4.29 0.11 -3.82
N VAL A 257 4.07 0.78 -4.95
CA VAL A 257 3.98 0.11 -6.26
C VAL A 257 5.26 -0.66 -6.55
N ALA A 258 6.41 0.03 -6.47
CA ALA A 258 7.71 -0.59 -6.77
C ALA A 258 8.05 -1.72 -5.79
N LEU A 259 7.74 -1.56 -4.49
CA LEU A 259 7.90 -2.62 -3.50
C LEU A 259 7.04 -3.84 -3.86
N ALA A 260 5.74 -3.66 -4.09
CA ALA A 260 4.82 -4.76 -4.40
C ALA A 260 5.22 -5.51 -5.67
N LEU A 261 5.58 -4.80 -6.74
CA LEU A 261 6.04 -5.38 -7.99
C LEU A 261 7.39 -6.12 -7.84
N SER A 262 8.32 -5.57 -7.02
CA SER A 262 9.59 -6.22 -6.71
C SER A 262 9.40 -7.52 -5.91
N MET A 263 8.49 -7.52 -4.93
CA MET A 263 8.16 -8.72 -4.14
C MET A 263 7.53 -9.82 -4.99
N VAL A 264 6.74 -9.46 -6.00
CA VAL A 264 6.15 -10.41 -6.97
C VAL A 264 7.19 -10.94 -7.96
N GLY A 265 8.26 -10.20 -8.21
CA GLY A 265 9.35 -10.60 -9.08
C GLY A 265 9.12 -10.25 -10.55
N ILE A 266 8.69 -9.02 -10.85
CA ILE A 266 8.60 -8.56 -12.24
C ILE A 266 10.00 -8.40 -12.86
N GLY A 267 10.07 -8.38 -14.19
CA GLY A 267 11.34 -8.31 -14.93
C GLY A 267 12.03 -6.96 -14.77
N THR A 268 11.37 -5.87 -15.11
CA THR A 268 11.98 -4.53 -15.13
C THR A 268 11.07 -3.47 -14.52
N ILE A 269 11.63 -2.66 -13.63
CA ILE A 269 11.04 -1.41 -13.15
C ILE A 269 11.82 -0.22 -13.69
N GLY A 270 11.16 0.66 -14.45
CA GLY A 270 11.66 2.01 -14.74
C GLY A 270 11.17 2.97 -13.66
N LEU A 271 12.05 3.81 -13.15
CA LEU A 271 11.72 4.84 -12.16
C LEU A 271 12.02 6.22 -12.73
N VAL A 272 11.01 7.09 -12.79
CA VAL A 272 11.17 8.51 -13.18
C VAL A 272 10.95 9.36 -11.96
N ASP A 273 11.98 10.05 -11.49
CA ASP A 273 11.87 11.04 -10.41
C ASP A 273 13.14 11.91 -10.40
N TYR A 274 12.98 13.22 -10.32
CA TYR A 274 14.09 14.19 -10.33
C TYR A 274 14.48 14.68 -8.92
N ASP A 275 13.66 14.37 -7.91
CA ASP A 275 13.84 14.83 -6.55
C ASP A 275 14.93 14.09 -5.78
N THR A 276 15.29 14.68 -4.63
CA THR A 276 16.11 14.05 -3.61
C THR A 276 15.29 13.62 -2.40
N VAL A 277 15.83 12.69 -1.64
CA VAL A 277 15.21 12.20 -0.41
C VAL A 277 15.30 13.27 0.68
N GLU A 278 14.18 13.54 1.32
CA GLU A 278 14.08 14.46 2.46
C GLU A 278 13.48 13.75 3.68
N ILE A 279 13.76 14.25 4.88
CA ILE A 279 13.24 13.69 6.12
C ILE A 279 11.70 13.69 6.16
N SER A 280 11.07 14.72 5.60
CA SER A 280 9.62 14.90 5.49
C SER A 280 8.94 13.85 4.58
N ASN A 281 9.73 13.14 3.77
CA ASN A 281 9.25 12.07 2.90
C ASN A 281 9.08 10.73 3.65
N LEU A 282 9.90 10.51 4.68
CA LEU A 282 10.11 9.19 5.28
C LEU A 282 8.91 8.66 6.09
N ASN A 283 7.89 9.47 6.34
CA ASN A 283 6.65 9.03 6.98
C ASN A 283 5.71 8.23 6.05
N ARG A 284 6.02 8.19 4.72
CA ARG A 284 5.18 7.50 3.72
C ARG A 284 5.94 6.92 2.52
N GLN A 285 7.16 7.38 2.24
CA GLN A 285 7.98 6.93 1.09
C GLN A 285 8.93 5.82 1.53
N ILE A 286 8.41 4.62 1.65
CA ILE A 286 9.05 3.46 2.31
C ILE A 286 10.27 2.86 1.59
N LEU A 287 10.56 3.28 0.35
CA LEU A 287 11.79 2.89 -0.36
C LEU A 287 13.01 3.71 0.06
N HIS A 288 12.81 4.80 0.76
CA HIS A 288 13.87 5.71 1.18
C HIS A 288 14.21 5.50 2.66
N SER A 289 15.32 6.07 3.10
CA SER A 289 15.76 5.93 4.49
C SER A 289 16.57 7.13 4.95
N THR A 290 16.79 7.23 6.26
CA THR A 290 17.52 8.30 6.90
C THR A 290 18.97 8.39 6.40
N SER A 291 19.63 7.25 6.19
CA SER A 291 21.01 7.19 5.66
C SER A 291 21.13 7.70 4.21
N ARG A 292 20.02 7.82 3.50
CA ARG A 292 19.98 8.24 2.08
C ARG A 292 19.38 9.62 1.86
N ILE A 293 19.15 10.40 2.93
CA ILE A 293 18.74 11.81 2.81
C ILE A 293 19.74 12.58 1.94
N GLY A 294 19.21 13.38 1.00
CA GLY A 294 19.99 14.13 -0.01
C GLY A 294 20.39 13.33 -1.25
N GLN A 295 20.20 12.01 -1.28
CA GLN A 295 20.40 11.21 -2.50
C GLN A 295 19.19 11.37 -3.44
N SER A 296 19.41 11.19 -4.75
CA SER A 296 18.32 11.10 -5.74
C SER A 296 17.34 9.98 -5.34
N LYS A 297 16.02 10.26 -5.36
CA LYS A 297 14.98 9.31 -5.01
C LYS A 297 15.08 8.02 -5.82
N VAL A 298 15.29 8.10 -7.14
CA VAL A 298 15.41 6.91 -7.99
C VAL A 298 16.62 6.05 -7.60
N LYS A 299 17.74 6.66 -7.19
CA LYS A 299 18.93 5.91 -6.75
C LYS A 299 18.71 5.27 -5.37
N SER A 300 18.06 5.98 -4.46
CA SER A 300 17.68 5.46 -3.14
C SER A 300 16.71 4.27 -3.27
N ALA A 301 15.73 4.37 -4.17
CA ALA A 301 14.78 3.30 -4.46
C ALA A 301 15.48 2.05 -5.06
N GLU A 302 16.40 2.24 -6.00
CA GLU A 302 17.18 1.14 -6.58
C GLU A 302 17.92 0.34 -5.51
N VAL A 303 18.61 1.02 -4.59
CA VAL A 303 19.34 0.37 -3.49
C VAL A 303 18.42 -0.52 -2.66
N PHE A 304 17.25 -0.01 -2.30
CA PHE A 304 16.29 -0.76 -1.50
C PHE A 304 15.67 -1.93 -2.28
N LEU A 305 15.20 -1.70 -3.50
CA LEU A 305 14.56 -2.73 -4.32
C LEU A 305 15.52 -3.88 -4.65
N LYS A 306 16.79 -3.58 -4.91
CA LYS A 306 17.84 -4.60 -5.12
C LYS A 306 18.13 -5.42 -3.85
N SER A 307 17.91 -4.87 -2.66
CA SER A 307 18.02 -5.65 -1.41
C SER A 307 16.86 -6.62 -1.20
N ILE A 308 15.66 -6.29 -1.73
CA ILE A 308 14.47 -7.15 -1.69
C ILE A 308 14.50 -8.22 -2.78
N ASN A 309 14.85 -7.81 -4.00
CA ASN A 309 14.97 -8.69 -5.16
C ASN A 309 16.23 -8.37 -5.98
N PRO A 310 17.35 -9.08 -5.74
CA PRO A 310 18.60 -8.82 -6.47
C PRO A 310 18.51 -9.05 -7.98
N GLN A 311 17.54 -9.84 -8.45
CA GLN A 311 17.40 -10.22 -9.86
C GLN A 311 16.60 -9.20 -10.70
N ILE A 312 15.86 -8.26 -10.05
CA ILE A 312 15.06 -7.29 -10.78
C ILE A 312 15.93 -6.30 -11.55
N ASP A 313 15.57 -6.00 -12.78
CA ASP A 313 16.20 -4.92 -13.54
C ASP A 313 15.57 -3.57 -13.17
N ILE A 314 16.42 -2.57 -12.85
CA ILE A 314 15.95 -1.23 -12.50
C ILE A 314 16.61 -0.21 -13.42
N VAL A 315 15.77 0.54 -14.13
CA VAL A 315 16.20 1.61 -15.05
C VAL A 315 15.85 2.95 -14.42
N LEU A 316 16.87 3.80 -14.25
CA LEU A 316 16.73 5.08 -13.58
C LEU A 316 16.63 6.22 -14.59
N HIS A 317 15.55 7.00 -14.50
CA HIS A 317 15.36 8.27 -15.21
C HIS A 317 15.35 9.39 -14.18
N LYS A 318 16.45 10.12 -14.10
CA LYS A 318 16.65 11.20 -13.11
C LYS A 318 16.09 12.55 -13.56
N ASP A 319 15.50 12.57 -14.73
CA ASP A 319 14.94 13.76 -15.33
C ASP A 319 13.47 13.92 -14.95
N ARG A 320 13.00 15.15 -14.93
CA ARG A 320 11.59 15.45 -14.89
C ARG A 320 10.92 15.00 -16.19
N LEU A 321 9.75 14.33 -16.07
CA LEU A 321 8.98 14.02 -17.26
C LEU A 321 8.50 15.30 -17.92
N SER A 322 8.79 15.47 -19.20
CA SER A 322 8.48 16.64 -20.01
C SER A 322 7.91 16.23 -21.37
N ARG A 323 7.34 17.18 -22.08
CA ARG A 323 6.87 16.98 -23.46
C ARG A 323 7.96 16.38 -24.38
N ASP A 324 9.20 16.79 -24.18
CA ASP A 324 10.32 16.43 -25.06
C ASP A 324 10.84 15.00 -24.80
N ASN A 325 10.77 14.50 -23.56
CA ASN A 325 11.32 13.18 -23.20
C ASN A 325 10.27 12.09 -22.95
N ALA A 326 8.99 12.43 -22.75
CA ALA A 326 7.95 11.51 -22.34
C ALA A 326 7.81 10.32 -23.31
N LYS A 327 7.75 10.58 -24.63
CA LYS A 327 7.61 9.51 -25.63
C LYS A 327 8.82 8.59 -25.67
N ASP A 328 10.03 9.14 -25.51
CA ASP A 328 11.26 8.36 -25.57
C ASP A 328 11.43 7.45 -24.36
N ILE A 329 10.97 7.91 -23.20
CA ILE A 329 10.98 7.10 -21.97
C ILE A 329 9.90 6.03 -22.07
N ILE A 330 8.64 6.41 -22.28
CA ILE A 330 7.45 5.53 -22.21
C ILE A 330 7.50 4.38 -23.24
N ARG A 331 8.07 4.60 -24.43
CA ARG A 331 8.12 3.58 -25.51
C ARG A 331 8.74 2.25 -25.06
N ASN A 332 9.64 2.28 -24.10
CA ASN A 332 10.43 1.13 -23.65
C ASN A 332 9.71 0.23 -22.63
N TYR A 333 8.49 0.63 -22.21
CA TYR A 333 7.73 -0.06 -21.18
C TYR A 333 6.40 -0.56 -21.70
N ASP A 334 5.86 -1.59 -21.06
CA ASP A 334 4.59 -2.21 -21.43
C ASP A 334 3.41 -1.50 -20.76
N ILE A 335 3.60 -1.08 -19.50
CA ILE A 335 2.60 -0.46 -18.64
C ILE A 335 3.24 0.74 -17.93
N VAL A 336 2.45 1.78 -17.72
CA VAL A 336 2.84 2.98 -16.99
C VAL A 336 2.00 3.11 -15.72
N VAL A 337 2.65 3.41 -14.61
CA VAL A 337 1.99 3.65 -13.32
C VAL A 337 2.22 5.11 -12.91
N ASP A 338 1.13 5.79 -12.60
CA ASP A 338 1.13 7.15 -12.11
C ASP A 338 1.36 7.18 -10.61
N GLY A 339 2.54 7.63 -10.20
CA GLY A 339 2.92 7.88 -8.81
C GLY A 339 3.07 9.37 -8.47
N LEU A 340 2.48 10.24 -9.30
CA LEU A 340 2.61 11.69 -9.23
C LEU A 340 1.65 12.32 -8.20
N ASP A 341 2.01 13.50 -7.74
CA ASP A 341 1.21 14.33 -6.84
C ASP A 341 0.83 15.70 -7.43
N ASN A 342 1.15 15.93 -8.72
CA ASN A 342 0.85 17.18 -9.41
C ASN A 342 0.06 16.99 -10.71
N PHE A 343 -0.88 17.86 -10.97
CA PHE A 343 -1.76 17.81 -12.14
C PHE A 343 -1.05 17.99 -13.47
N PRO A 344 -0.15 18.97 -13.66
CA PRO A 344 0.50 19.21 -14.96
C PRO A 344 1.18 17.97 -15.53
N THR A 345 2.00 17.29 -14.71
CA THR A 345 2.71 16.08 -15.15
C THR A 345 1.75 14.93 -15.37
N ARG A 346 0.65 14.82 -14.60
CA ARG A 346 -0.38 13.79 -14.76
C ARG A 346 -1.14 13.92 -16.08
N TYR A 347 -1.50 15.16 -16.48
CA TYR A 347 -2.11 15.40 -17.78
C TYR A 347 -1.16 15.06 -18.94
N LEU A 348 0.12 15.46 -18.82
CA LEU A 348 1.15 15.10 -19.80
C LEU A 348 1.31 13.57 -19.92
N LEU A 349 1.35 12.88 -18.77
CA LEU A 349 1.50 11.43 -18.72
C LEU A 349 0.32 10.71 -19.39
N ASN A 350 -0.92 11.12 -19.07
CA ASN A 350 -2.13 10.61 -19.71
C ASN A 350 -2.10 10.77 -21.24
N ASP A 351 -1.76 11.99 -21.70
CA ASP A 351 -1.73 12.28 -23.14
C ASP A 351 -0.63 11.46 -23.83
N ALA A 352 0.55 11.35 -23.22
CA ALA A 352 1.66 10.56 -23.73
C ALA A 352 1.29 9.06 -23.82
N CYS A 353 0.69 8.50 -22.75
CA CYS A 353 0.22 7.11 -22.74
C CYS A 353 -0.86 6.88 -23.82
N PHE A 354 -1.80 7.81 -24.00
CA PHE A 354 -2.82 7.73 -25.03
C PHE A 354 -2.22 7.69 -26.44
N PHE A 355 -1.29 8.60 -26.77
CA PHE A 355 -0.64 8.63 -28.09
C PHE A 355 0.29 7.45 -28.34
N MET A 356 0.95 6.95 -27.29
CA MET A 356 1.82 5.79 -27.36
C MET A 356 1.08 4.44 -27.27
N ASN A 357 -0.24 4.46 -27.09
CA ASN A 357 -1.07 3.27 -26.86
C ASN A 357 -0.57 2.39 -25.73
N LYS A 358 -0.20 3.02 -24.58
CA LYS A 358 0.29 2.34 -23.38
C LYS A 358 -0.77 2.39 -22.27
N PRO A 359 -1.13 1.25 -21.65
CA PRO A 359 -1.95 1.25 -20.46
C PRO A 359 -1.34 2.12 -19.37
N MET A 360 -2.18 2.89 -18.69
CA MET A 360 -1.80 3.73 -17.56
C MET A 360 -2.67 3.39 -16.35
N ILE A 361 -2.05 3.23 -15.20
CA ILE A 361 -2.75 2.99 -13.94
C ILE A 361 -2.60 4.23 -13.07
N GLU A 362 -3.70 4.93 -12.89
CA GLU A 362 -3.78 6.19 -12.17
C GLU A 362 -4.17 5.95 -10.72
N ALA A 363 -3.59 6.71 -9.79
CA ALA A 363 -4.07 6.83 -8.44
C ALA A 363 -3.84 8.25 -7.88
N GLY A 364 -4.78 8.66 -7.01
CA GLY A 364 -4.69 9.86 -6.23
C GLY A 364 -4.93 9.57 -4.75
N VAL A 365 -4.27 10.31 -3.87
CA VAL A 365 -4.43 10.18 -2.42
C VAL A 365 -4.52 11.54 -1.76
N LEU A 366 -5.35 11.67 -0.75
CA LEU A 366 -5.51 12.89 0.03
C LEU A 366 -5.98 12.53 1.45
N ARG A 367 -5.25 12.95 2.47
CA ARG A 367 -5.57 12.73 3.89
C ARG A 367 -5.77 11.24 4.22
N PHE A 368 -7.02 10.82 4.35
CA PHE A 368 -7.42 9.43 4.63
C PHE A 368 -8.00 8.72 3.41
N SER A 369 -8.08 9.39 2.28
CA SER A 369 -8.76 8.84 1.10
C SER A 369 -7.79 8.54 -0.04
N GLY A 370 -8.14 7.56 -0.85
CA GLY A 370 -7.48 7.24 -2.09
C GLY A 370 -8.47 6.90 -3.20
N LEU A 371 -8.05 7.11 -4.42
CA LEU A 371 -8.80 6.67 -5.60
C LEU A 371 -7.83 6.05 -6.61
N SER A 372 -8.31 5.11 -7.43
CA SER A 372 -7.53 4.53 -8.53
C SER A 372 -8.42 4.11 -9.67
N THR A 373 -7.91 4.20 -10.89
CA THR A 373 -8.53 3.69 -12.11
C THR A 373 -7.49 3.19 -13.09
N THR A 374 -7.94 2.36 -14.04
CA THR A 374 -7.10 1.83 -15.12
C THR A 374 -7.53 2.42 -16.45
N ILE A 375 -6.62 3.06 -17.14
CA ILE A 375 -6.82 3.69 -18.44
C ILE A 375 -6.20 2.80 -19.51
N ILE A 376 -7.03 2.22 -20.36
CA ILE A 376 -6.59 1.50 -21.57
C ILE A 376 -6.87 2.41 -22.76
N PRO A 377 -5.84 2.93 -23.45
CA PRO A 377 -6.02 3.86 -24.55
C PRO A 377 -6.98 3.31 -25.61
N ARG A 378 -7.96 4.12 -26.02
CA ARG A 378 -8.99 3.82 -27.04
C ARG A 378 -10.06 2.80 -26.64
N GLU A 379 -9.98 2.22 -25.44
CA GLU A 379 -10.92 1.21 -24.93
C GLU A 379 -11.81 1.69 -23.78
N GLY A 380 -11.94 2.97 -23.56
CA GLY A 380 -12.75 3.50 -22.47
C GLY A 380 -12.39 4.96 -22.16
N HIS A 381 -12.52 5.33 -20.92
CA HIS A 381 -12.19 6.66 -20.44
C HIS A 381 -10.67 6.92 -20.45
N CYS A 382 -10.28 8.19 -20.44
CA CYS A 382 -8.93 8.66 -20.12
C CYS A 382 -8.97 9.58 -18.88
N TYR A 383 -7.82 10.01 -18.39
CA TYR A 383 -7.76 10.91 -17.23
C TYR A 383 -8.58 12.20 -17.45
N ARG A 384 -8.65 12.71 -18.68
CA ARG A 384 -9.45 13.89 -19.02
C ARG A 384 -10.96 13.65 -19.05
N CYS A 385 -11.41 12.41 -19.07
CA CYS A 385 -12.82 12.09 -18.83
C CYS A 385 -13.16 12.22 -17.35
N LEU A 386 -12.24 11.84 -16.47
CA LEU A 386 -12.38 11.98 -15.03
C LEU A 386 -12.20 13.44 -14.58
N MET A 387 -11.17 14.10 -15.11
CA MET A 387 -10.82 15.49 -14.79
C MET A 387 -10.74 16.30 -16.10
N PRO A 388 -11.89 16.83 -16.59
CA PRO A 388 -11.91 17.52 -17.88
C PRO A 388 -11.07 18.79 -17.94
N GLU A 389 -11.03 19.51 -16.84
CA GLU A 389 -10.29 20.75 -16.70
C GLU A 389 -9.22 20.62 -15.62
N MET A 390 -8.02 21.14 -15.90
CA MET A 390 -6.97 21.17 -14.90
C MET A 390 -7.36 22.17 -13.80
N PRO A 391 -7.36 21.75 -12.52
CA PRO A 391 -7.62 22.66 -11.42
C PRO A 391 -6.66 23.87 -11.47
N GLN A 392 -7.20 25.06 -11.20
CA GLN A 392 -6.38 26.26 -11.13
C GLN A 392 -5.43 26.17 -9.94
N GLN A 393 -4.26 26.79 -10.07
CA GLN A 393 -3.29 26.89 -8.98
C GLN A 393 -3.94 27.47 -7.73
N GLY A 394 -3.76 26.80 -6.58
CA GLY A 394 -4.34 27.21 -5.30
C GLY A 394 -5.83 26.91 -5.12
N SER A 395 -6.53 26.35 -6.10
CA SER A 395 -7.93 25.97 -5.97
C SER A 395 -8.16 24.60 -5.30
N GLY A 396 -7.11 23.78 -5.21
CA GLY A 396 -7.14 22.46 -4.56
C GLY A 396 -6.11 22.39 -3.43
N GLN A 397 -6.48 21.70 -2.35
CA GLN A 397 -5.52 21.40 -1.28
C GLN A 397 -4.53 20.35 -1.79
N SER A 398 -3.25 20.65 -1.80
CA SER A 398 -2.21 19.65 -2.08
C SER A 398 -2.08 18.68 -0.89
N CYS A 399 -1.52 17.48 -1.14
CA CYS A 399 -1.12 16.57 -0.04
C CYS A 399 -0.13 17.26 0.92
N GLU A 400 0.58 18.28 0.45
CA GLU A 400 1.52 19.07 1.25
C GLU A 400 0.81 19.91 2.29
N GLU A 401 -0.30 20.54 1.92
CA GLU A 401 -1.07 21.43 2.77
C GLU A 401 -2.08 20.70 3.65
N SER A 402 -2.64 19.58 3.16
CA SER A 402 -3.72 18.84 3.83
C SER A 402 -3.24 17.73 4.77
N GLY A 403 -1.99 17.29 4.61
CA GLY A 403 -1.49 16.10 5.27
C GLY A 403 -1.94 14.80 4.61
N ILE A 404 -1.38 13.70 5.06
CA ILE A 404 -1.72 12.35 4.60
C ILE A 404 -1.35 11.33 5.65
N LEU A 405 -2.23 10.37 5.89
CA LEU A 405 -1.91 9.18 6.68
C LEU A 405 -0.96 8.28 5.89
N GLY A 406 0.26 8.06 6.43
CA GLY A 406 1.36 7.41 5.71
C GLY A 406 1.03 6.11 4.98
N PRO A 407 0.26 5.16 5.56
CA PRO A 407 -0.10 3.92 4.88
C PRO A 407 -1.14 4.06 3.74
N VAL A 408 -1.93 5.14 3.64
CA VAL A 408 -2.95 5.29 2.58
C VAL A 408 -2.38 5.16 1.17
N PRO A 409 -1.27 5.83 0.81
CA PRO A 409 -0.61 5.58 -0.46
C PRO A 409 -0.19 4.12 -0.67
N GLY A 410 0.09 3.40 0.41
CA GLY A 410 0.47 1.98 0.36
C GLY A 410 -0.65 1.07 -0.10
N VAL A 411 -1.87 1.32 0.36
CA VAL A 411 -3.07 0.62 -0.12
C VAL A 411 -3.28 0.88 -1.60
N MET A 412 -3.25 2.15 -2.02
CA MET A 412 -3.48 2.52 -3.42
C MET A 412 -2.36 2.01 -4.34
N GLY A 413 -1.10 2.09 -3.91
CA GLY A 413 0.03 1.53 -4.68
C GLY A 413 -0.02 0.01 -4.81
N SER A 414 -0.53 -0.69 -3.80
CA SER A 414 -0.77 -2.15 -3.91
C SER A 414 -1.87 -2.47 -4.93
N ILE A 415 -2.93 -1.66 -5.00
CA ILE A 415 -3.97 -1.77 -6.02
C ILE A 415 -3.39 -1.49 -7.41
N GLN A 416 -2.59 -0.44 -7.58
CA GLN A 416 -1.91 -0.15 -8.86
C GLN A 416 -1.00 -1.31 -9.30
N ALA A 417 -0.28 -1.93 -8.38
CA ALA A 417 0.55 -3.10 -8.68
C ALA A 417 -0.30 -4.32 -9.10
N ALA A 418 -1.45 -4.54 -8.45
CA ALA A 418 -2.39 -5.58 -8.83
C ALA A 418 -2.93 -5.37 -10.26
N GLU A 419 -3.33 -4.15 -10.59
CA GLU A 419 -3.78 -3.77 -11.93
C GLU A 419 -2.71 -4.04 -13.00
N ALA A 420 -1.44 -3.65 -12.72
CA ALA A 420 -0.33 -3.90 -13.65
C ALA A 420 -0.15 -5.38 -13.97
N ILE A 421 -0.22 -6.23 -12.95
CA ILE A 421 -0.08 -7.68 -13.12
C ILE A 421 -1.28 -8.25 -13.88
N LYS A 422 -2.51 -7.82 -13.58
CA LYS A 422 -3.72 -8.28 -14.27
C LYS A 422 -3.68 -7.95 -15.75
N ILE A 423 -3.31 -6.72 -16.10
CA ILE A 423 -3.16 -6.28 -17.50
C ILE A 423 -2.13 -7.15 -18.24
N ALA A 424 -0.93 -7.31 -17.65
CA ALA A 424 0.16 -8.06 -18.26
C ALA A 424 -0.17 -9.54 -18.45
N ALA A 425 -0.81 -10.14 -17.46
CA ALA A 425 -1.17 -11.54 -17.47
C ALA A 425 -2.44 -11.84 -18.30
N GLY A 426 -3.30 -10.83 -18.51
CA GLY A 426 -4.63 -10.99 -19.13
C GLY A 426 -5.59 -11.79 -18.25
N ILE A 427 -5.60 -11.50 -16.94
CA ILE A 427 -6.40 -12.22 -15.94
C ILE A 427 -7.25 -11.26 -15.11
N GLY A 428 -8.32 -11.79 -14.53
CA GLY A 428 -9.18 -11.06 -13.60
C GLY A 428 -9.95 -9.92 -14.24
N THR A 429 -10.40 -8.99 -13.40
CA THR A 429 -11.17 -7.80 -13.80
C THR A 429 -10.42 -6.54 -13.39
N THR A 430 -10.06 -5.69 -14.34
CA THR A 430 -9.37 -4.44 -14.11
C THR A 430 -10.33 -3.31 -13.70
N LEU A 431 -9.77 -2.20 -13.23
CA LEU A 431 -10.49 -0.96 -12.95
C LEU A 431 -10.77 -0.12 -14.24
N ARG A 432 -10.71 -0.74 -15.43
CA ARG A 432 -11.15 -0.08 -16.66
C ARG A 432 -12.64 0.29 -16.55
N ASP A 433 -12.97 1.52 -16.88
CA ASP A 433 -14.32 2.09 -16.80
C ASP A 433 -14.93 2.08 -15.38
N ARG A 434 -14.06 2.05 -14.37
CA ARG A 434 -14.42 2.13 -12.94
C ARG A 434 -13.40 2.92 -12.17
N ILE A 435 -13.84 3.57 -11.09
CA ILE A 435 -12.99 4.17 -10.06
C ILE A 435 -13.17 3.35 -8.80
N LEU A 436 -12.07 2.93 -8.21
CA LEU A 436 -12.07 2.44 -6.84
C LEU A 436 -11.76 3.60 -5.91
N TYR A 437 -12.68 3.92 -5.01
CA TYR A 437 -12.51 4.87 -3.93
C TYR A 437 -12.28 4.12 -2.62
N PHE A 438 -11.29 4.54 -1.85
CA PHE A 438 -10.93 4.01 -0.55
C PHE A 438 -11.01 5.09 0.52
N ASP A 439 -11.69 4.79 1.63
CA ASP A 439 -11.70 5.58 2.85
C ASP A 439 -11.02 4.81 3.97
N ALA A 440 -9.91 5.33 4.47
CA ALA A 440 -9.11 4.67 5.50
C ALA A 440 -9.69 4.84 6.91
N LEU A 441 -10.54 5.85 7.17
CA LEU A 441 -11.19 6.01 8.46
C LEU A 441 -12.20 4.89 8.71
N ASP A 442 -12.95 4.52 7.67
CA ASP A 442 -13.96 3.47 7.75
C ASP A 442 -13.49 2.13 7.16
N THR A 443 -12.25 2.08 6.62
CA THR A 443 -11.67 0.94 5.90
C THR A 443 -12.59 0.44 4.78
N LYS A 444 -13.24 1.39 4.09
CA LYS A 444 -14.29 1.13 3.11
C LYS A 444 -13.80 1.32 1.68
N PHE A 445 -14.17 0.36 0.84
CA PHE A 445 -13.91 0.39 -0.60
C PHE A 445 -15.21 0.55 -1.37
N THR A 446 -15.25 1.46 -2.33
CA THR A 446 -16.43 1.73 -3.16
C THR A 446 -16.02 1.75 -4.63
N LEU A 447 -16.68 0.92 -5.45
CA LEU A 447 -16.53 0.94 -6.90
C LEU A 447 -17.58 1.87 -7.49
N ILE A 448 -17.14 2.76 -8.39
CA ILE A 448 -17.97 3.74 -9.08
C ILE A 448 -17.74 3.54 -10.58
N ASP A 449 -18.80 3.33 -11.33
CA ASP A 449 -18.71 3.22 -12.78
C ASP A 449 -18.35 4.57 -13.40
N LEU A 450 -17.52 4.55 -14.44
CA LEU A 450 -17.01 5.73 -15.11
C LEU A 450 -17.10 5.56 -16.64
N ASP A 451 -18.02 6.29 -17.24
CA ASP A 451 -18.19 6.29 -18.68
C ASP A 451 -17.17 7.18 -19.42
N LYS A 452 -16.82 6.79 -20.63
CA LYS A 452 -16.07 7.63 -21.56
C LYS A 452 -16.88 8.87 -21.90
N ASN A 453 -16.27 10.03 -21.75
CA ASN A 453 -16.89 11.30 -22.16
C ASN A 453 -16.76 11.49 -23.70
N SER A 454 -17.89 11.50 -24.41
CA SER A 454 -17.93 11.72 -25.87
C SER A 454 -17.38 13.09 -26.29
N TYR A 455 -17.41 14.08 -25.40
CA TYR A 455 -16.84 15.42 -25.62
C TYR A 455 -15.40 15.57 -25.11
N CYS A 456 -14.76 14.49 -24.66
CA CYS A 456 -13.40 14.57 -24.17
C CYS A 456 -12.45 15.12 -25.24
N PRO A 457 -11.63 16.16 -24.93
CA PRO A 457 -10.76 16.78 -25.92
C PRO A 457 -9.64 15.88 -26.43
N LEU A 458 -9.33 14.76 -25.73
CA LEU A 458 -8.29 13.81 -26.11
C LEU A 458 -8.88 12.51 -26.72
N CYS A 459 -9.80 11.85 -26.01
CA CYS A 459 -10.31 10.54 -26.40
C CYS A 459 -11.75 10.53 -26.89
N GLY A 460 -12.44 11.68 -26.91
CA GLY A 460 -13.83 11.81 -27.34
C GLY A 460 -14.05 11.55 -28.85
N ASP A 461 -15.28 11.79 -29.30
CA ASP A 461 -15.66 11.53 -30.70
C ASP A 461 -15.06 12.56 -31.69
N LYS A 462 -14.77 13.76 -31.18
CA LYS A 462 -14.12 14.86 -31.95
C LYS A 462 -12.96 15.43 -31.15
N PRO A 463 -11.85 14.67 -31.03
CA PRO A 463 -10.71 15.14 -30.26
C PRO A 463 -10.07 16.38 -30.88
N ILE A 464 -9.62 17.29 -30.04
CA ILE A 464 -8.92 18.52 -30.45
C ILE A 464 -7.45 18.52 -30.00
N ILE A 465 -7.06 17.61 -29.13
CA ILE A 465 -5.67 17.41 -28.70
C ILE A 465 -5.06 16.34 -29.60
N ASP A 466 -4.15 16.75 -30.48
CA ASP A 466 -3.48 15.91 -31.48
C ASP A 466 -1.99 15.69 -31.19
N SER A 467 -1.44 16.38 -30.20
CA SER A 467 -0.02 16.35 -29.84
C SER A 467 0.17 16.64 -28.35
N LEU A 468 1.34 16.28 -27.80
CA LEU A 468 1.67 16.57 -26.42
C LEU A 468 1.74 18.10 -26.21
N GLN A 469 1.06 18.56 -25.17
CA GLN A 469 1.03 19.95 -24.78
C GLN A 469 2.06 20.21 -23.67
N GLU A 470 2.60 21.43 -23.63
CA GLU A 470 3.31 21.92 -22.47
C GLU A 470 2.28 22.40 -21.44
N TYR A 471 2.40 21.90 -20.19
CA TYR A 471 1.56 22.35 -19.10
C TYR A 471 2.41 23.21 -18.16
N ASP A 472 1.90 24.40 -17.82
CA ASP A 472 2.61 25.30 -16.94
C ASP A 472 2.80 24.65 -15.57
N GLN A 473 4.08 24.52 -15.19
CA GLN A 473 4.51 23.83 -13.97
C GLN A 473 4.98 24.83 -12.91
N SER A 474 4.59 26.09 -13.01
CA SER A 474 5.05 27.18 -12.17
C SER A 474 4.71 27.06 -10.66
N CYS A 475 4.24 25.89 -10.21
CA CYS A 475 4.06 25.59 -8.78
C CYS A 475 5.36 25.40 -7.98
N ASP A 476 6.53 25.33 -8.63
CA ASP A 476 7.79 24.97 -7.96
C ASP A 476 8.64 26.18 -7.52
N ILE A 477 8.09 27.39 -7.54
CA ILE A 477 8.85 28.59 -7.11
C ILE A 477 8.15 29.22 -5.90
N MET A 478 8.23 28.58 -4.76
CA MET A 478 8.31 29.18 -3.42
C MET A 478 8.70 28.07 -2.44
N SER A 479 9.97 27.72 -2.42
CA SER A 479 10.63 27.04 -1.32
C SER A 479 11.30 28.07 -0.42
#